data_12383d2986870e7d54268cfe66c8ceb1
#
_entry.id   12383d2986870e7d54268cfe66c8ceb1
#
_cell.length_a   1.000
_cell.length_b   1.000
_cell.length_c   1.000
_cell.angle_alpha   90.00
_cell.angle_beta   90.00
_cell.angle_gamma   90.00
#
_symmetry.space_group_name_H-M   'P 1'
#
loop_
_entity.id
_entity.type
_entity.pdbx_description
1 polymer ?
#
loop_
_entity_poly.entity_id
_entity_poly.type
_entity_poly.pdbx_seq_one_letter_code
_entity_poly.pdbx_strand_id
1 'polypeptide(L)'
;MEDFERIDELKRERRLERKRKRRNKLLWHVAICSAVVVIFLSVTAVLLKSEANEKEAEKAQELEFKVEQAPAIQVDLLTVNEYSRPGTPLKKVKGVVIHYTGNPGTTATQNRSYFEGLAESKETKASSHYIIGLSGEIVQCVPLDEIAYA
;
A
#
# COMPACT_ATOMS: atom_id res chain seq x y z
N MET A 1 -44.73 15.32 73.13
CA MET A 1 -44.54 15.89 71.76
C MET A 1 -43.17 15.59 71.18
N GLU A 2 -42.13 15.65 71.97
CA GLU A 2 -40.70 15.38 71.58
C GLU A 2 -40.43 13.95 71.01
N ASP A 3 -41.09 12.94 71.52
CA ASP A 3 -40.90 11.55 71.07
C ASP A 3 -41.45 11.31 69.65
N PHE A 4 -42.49 12.04 69.27
CA PHE A 4 -43.09 11.89 67.94
C PHE A 4 -42.22 12.50 66.81
N GLU A 5 -41.63 13.66 67.09
CA GLU A 5 -40.71 14.33 66.17
C GLU A 5 -39.43 13.47 65.98
N ARG A 6 -38.90 12.90 67.03
CA ARG A 6 -37.72 12.03 66.95
C ARG A 6 -37.95 10.74 66.15
N ILE A 7 -39.15 10.18 66.22
CA ILE A 7 -39.55 9.00 65.39
C ILE A 7 -39.65 9.37 63.93
N ASP A 8 -40.14 10.56 63.62
CA ASP A 8 -40.26 10.97 62.21
C ASP A 8 -38.90 11.34 61.58
N GLU A 9 -37.97 11.91 62.37
CA GLU A 9 -36.56 12.11 61.93
C GLU A 9 -35.89 10.77 61.61
N LEU A 10 -35.98 9.79 62.52
CA LEU A 10 -35.41 8.46 62.32
C LEU A 10 -35.98 7.76 61.07
N LYS A 11 -37.26 7.93 60.78
CA LYS A 11 -37.92 7.40 59.57
C LYS A 11 -37.38 8.13 58.31
N ARG A 12 -37.16 9.44 58.37
CA ARG A 12 -36.57 10.23 57.30
C ARG A 12 -35.14 9.79 56.97
N GLU A 13 -34.32 9.64 58.01
CA GLU A 13 -32.92 9.17 57.82
C GLU A 13 -32.87 7.80 57.18
N ARG A 14 -33.64 6.83 57.69
CA ARG A 14 -33.74 5.49 57.10
C ARG A 14 -34.18 5.51 55.63
N ARG A 15 -35.09 6.42 55.26
CA ARG A 15 -35.52 6.58 53.85
C ARG A 15 -34.43 7.16 52.98
N LEU A 16 -33.64 8.12 53.50
CA LEU A 16 -32.49 8.71 52.81
C LEU A 16 -31.37 7.70 52.62
N GLU A 17 -31.03 6.92 53.64
CA GLU A 17 -30.08 5.86 53.57
C GLU A 17 -30.43 4.78 52.53
N ARG A 18 -31.71 4.36 52.53
CA ARG A 18 -32.17 3.41 51.52
C ARG A 18 -32.09 3.96 50.07
N LYS A 19 -32.40 5.24 49.86
CA LYS A 19 -32.25 5.93 48.59
C LYS A 19 -30.77 6.01 48.20
N ARG A 20 -29.87 6.36 49.13
CA ARG A 20 -28.42 6.43 48.91
C ARG A 20 -27.84 5.06 48.55
N LYS A 21 -28.23 4.01 49.28
CA LYS A 21 -27.79 2.62 48.97
C LYS A 21 -28.26 2.16 47.59
N ARG A 22 -29.53 2.44 47.23
CA ARG A 22 -30.05 2.11 45.87
C ARG A 22 -29.30 2.89 44.79
N ARG A 23 -29.04 4.17 44.96
CA ARG A 23 -28.29 4.99 44.00
C ARG A 23 -26.84 4.51 43.85
N ASN A 24 -26.17 4.18 44.93
CA ASN A 24 -24.81 3.67 44.91
C ASN A 24 -24.75 2.30 44.19
N LYS A 25 -25.73 1.43 44.46
CA LYS A 25 -25.83 0.14 43.74
C LYS A 25 -26.04 0.33 42.26
N LEU A 26 -26.90 1.26 41.84
CA LEU A 26 -27.12 1.58 40.44
C LEU A 26 -25.84 2.14 39.79
N LEU A 27 -25.19 3.11 40.43
CA LEU A 27 -23.93 3.68 39.94
C LEU A 27 -22.85 2.62 39.78
N TRP A 28 -22.77 1.66 40.69
CA TRP A 28 -21.81 0.56 40.63
C TRP A 28 -22.10 -0.36 39.42
N HIS A 29 -23.36 -0.68 39.15
CA HIS A 29 -23.74 -1.46 37.96
C HIS A 29 -23.42 -0.71 36.64
N VAL A 30 -23.70 0.59 36.60
CA VAL A 30 -23.36 1.43 35.43
C VAL A 30 -21.85 1.45 35.21
N ALA A 31 -21.06 1.59 36.27
CA ALA A 31 -19.60 1.58 36.18
C ALA A 31 -19.04 0.22 35.68
N ILE A 32 -19.63 -0.90 36.10
CA ILE A 32 -19.22 -2.22 35.59
C ILE A 32 -19.61 -2.37 34.14
N CYS A 33 -20.82 -2.02 33.76
CA CYS A 33 -21.26 -2.11 32.37
C CYS A 33 -20.37 -1.25 31.43
N SER A 34 -20.03 -0.02 31.86
CA SER A 34 -19.13 0.83 31.08
C SER A 34 -17.72 0.24 30.94
N ALA A 35 -17.18 -0.33 32.02
CA ALA A 35 -15.87 -1.01 31.97
C ALA A 35 -15.87 -2.20 31.01
N VAL A 36 -16.92 -3.03 31.04
CA VAL A 36 -17.09 -4.17 30.13
C VAL A 36 -17.13 -3.72 28.67
N VAL A 37 -17.88 -2.65 28.36
CA VAL A 37 -17.95 -2.08 27.00
C VAL A 37 -16.59 -1.59 26.54
N VAL A 38 -15.84 -0.89 27.40
CA VAL A 38 -14.49 -0.40 27.05
C VAL A 38 -13.55 -1.57 26.76
N ILE A 39 -13.57 -2.61 27.59
CA ILE A 39 -12.75 -3.82 27.38
C ILE A 39 -13.13 -4.49 26.06
N PHE A 40 -14.42 -4.65 25.78
CA PHE A 40 -14.89 -5.22 24.53
C PHE A 40 -14.41 -4.45 23.31
N LEU A 41 -14.56 -3.12 23.33
CA LEU A 41 -14.07 -2.25 22.24
C LEU A 41 -12.56 -2.30 22.06
N SER A 42 -11.80 -2.39 23.16
CA SER A 42 -10.34 -2.51 23.05
C SER A 42 -9.91 -3.85 22.48
N VAL A 43 -10.55 -4.94 22.86
CA VAL A 43 -10.26 -6.27 22.31
C VAL A 43 -10.61 -6.33 20.82
N THR A 44 -11.77 -5.82 20.42
CA THR A 44 -12.14 -5.77 18.99
C THR A 44 -11.18 -4.93 18.16
N ALA A 45 -10.72 -3.78 18.68
CA ALA A 45 -9.73 -2.95 18.00
C ALA A 45 -8.37 -3.68 17.83
N VAL A 46 -7.93 -4.43 18.83
CA VAL A 46 -6.70 -5.24 18.74
C VAL A 46 -6.84 -6.35 17.71
N LEU A 47 -7.98 -7.06 17.69
CA LEU A 47 -8.24 -8.13 16.73
C LEU A 47 -8.27 -7.60 15.28
N LEU A 48 -8.97 -6.48 15.04
CA LEU A 48 -9.00 -5.85 13.71
C LEU A 48 -7.62 -5.40 13.24
N LYS A 49 -6.78 -4.89 14.15
CA LYS A 49 -5.41 -4.50 13.83
C LYS A 49 -4.53 -5.73 13.52
N SER A 50 -4.73 -6.84 14.23
CA SER A 50 -4.03 -8.12 13.95
C SER A 50 -4.36 -8.62 12.55
N GLU A 51 -5.64 -8.69 12.17
CA GLU A 51 -6.05 -9.11 10.84
C GLU A 51 -5.52 -8.20 9.71
N ALA A 52 -5.47 -6.89 9.95
CA ALA A 52 -4.89 -5.95 8.99
C ALA A 52 -3.38 -6.19 8.79
N ASN A 53 -2.64 -6.41 9.87
CA ASN A 53 -1.21 -6.72 9.81
C ASN A 53 -0.92 -8.05 9.12
N GLU A 54 -1.74 -9.09 9.36
CA GLU A 54 -1.60 -10.39 8.69
C GLU A 54 -1.80 -10.26 7.17
N LYS A 55 -2.81 -9.52 6.73
CA LYS A 55 -3.05 -9.26 5.30
C LYS A 55 -1.94 -8.46 4.63
N GLU A 56 -1.34 -7.50 5.35
CA GLU A 56 -0.17 -6.77 4.84
C GLU A 56 1.05 -7.68 4.72
N ALA A 57 1.29 -8.55 5.70
CA ALA A 57 2.40 -9.51 5.67
C ALA A 57 2.22 -10.53 4.54
N GLU A 58 1.01 -11.07 4.33
CA GLU A 58 0.70 -11.99 3.25
C GLU A 58 0.91 -11.34 1.87
N LYS A 59 0.44 -10.10 1.71
CA LYS A 59 0.64 -9.33 0.47
C LYS A 59 2.11 -9.02 0.20
N ALA A 60 2.89 -8.74 1.24
CA ALA A 60 4.33 -8.51 1.12
C ALA A 60 5.06 -9.79 0.68
N GLN A 61 4.72 -10.96 1.26
CA GLN A 61 5.28 -12.24 0.87
C GLN A 61 4.89 -12.64 -0.57
N GLU A 62 3.64 -12.40 -0.98
CA GLU A 62 3.19 -12.64 -2.35
C GLU A 62 3.96 -11.76 -3.37
N LEU A 63 4.23 -10.50 -3.01
CA LEU A 63 5.01 -9.60 -3.85
C LEU A 63 6.47 -10.04 -3.95
N GLU A 64 7.09 -10.44 -2.84
CA GLU A 64 8.47 -10.94 -2.81
C GLU A 64 8.63 -12.21 -3.65
N PHE A 65 7.70 -13.15 -3.54
CA PHE A 65 7.65 -14.35 -4.37
C PHE A 65 7.53 -14.04 -5.87
N LYS A 66 6.69 -13.07 -6.24
CA LYS A 66 6.56 -12.63 -7.65
C LYS A 66 7.82 -11.98 -8.18
N VAL A 67 8.55 -11.21 -7.36
CA VAL A 67 9.81 -10.58 -7.74
C VAL A 67 10.92 -11.62 -7.93
N GLU A 68 10.98 -12.65 -7.10
CA GLU A 68 11.95 -13.74 -7.23
C GLU A 68 11.79 -14.53 -8.54
N GLN A 69 10.55 -14.59 -9.08
CA GLN A 69 10.25 -15.24 -10.36
C GLN A 69 10.34 -14.30 -11.56
N ALA A 70 10.72 -13.04 -11.35
CA ALA A 70 10.87 -12.11 -12.47
C ALA A 70 11.95 -12.58 -13.44
N PRO A 71 11.74 -12.45 -14.75
CA PRO A 71 12.76 -12.82 -15.74
C PRO A 71 14.01 -11.97 -15.57
N ALA A 72 15.18 -12.57 -15.86
CA ALA A 72 16.43 -11.84 -15.84
C ALA A 72 16.42 -10.73 -16.89
N ILE A 73 16.79 -9.51 -16.49
CA ILE A 73 16.87 -8.35 -17.37
C ILE A 73 18.34 -8.00 -17.55
N GLN A 74 18.79 -7.96 -18.80
CA GLN A 74 20.09 -7.42 -19.16
C GLN A 74 19.99 -5.89 -19.25
N VAL A 75 20.70 -5.17 -18.39
CA VAL A 75 20.75 -3.69 -18.46
C VAL A 75 21.86 -3.30 -19.45
N ASP A 76 21.48 -2.73 -20.57
CA ASP A 76 22.37 -2.24 -21.63
C ASP A 76 21.82 -0.92 -22.18
N LEU A 77 22.02 0.15 -21.41
CA LEU A 77 21.43 1.45 -21.68
C LEU A 77 22.05 2.09 -22.93
N LEU A 78 21.18 2.75 -23.70
CA LEU A 78 21.60 3.57 -24.85
C LEU A 78 22.43 4.77 -24.36
N THR A 79 23.37 5.22 -25.19
CA THR A 79 24.05 6.50 -24.98
C THR A 79 23.05 7.65 -25.10
N VAL A 80 23.16 8.64 -24.20
CA VAL A 80 22.28 9.82 -24.24
C VAL A 80 22.49 10.59 -25.55
N ASN A 81 21.42 10.72 -26.33
CA ASN A 81 21.42 11.40 -27.62
C ASN A 81 19.99 11.84 -27.99
N GLU A 82 19.88 12.77 -28.94
CA GLU A 82 18.59 13.34 -29.35
C GLU A 82 17.65 12.34 -30.04
N TYR A 83 18.17 11.24 -30.62
CA TYR A 83 17.42 10.36 -31.54
C TYR A 83 16.86 9.10 -30.87
N SER A 84 17.53 8.58 -29.85
CA SER A 84 17.07 7.35 -29.18
C SER A 84 16.97 7.44 -27.67
N ARG A 85 17.76 8.30 -27.00
CA ARG A 85 17.70 8.51 -25.56
C ARG A 85 17.93 9.97 -25.21
N PRO A 86 16.88 10.83 -25.17
CA PRO A 86 17.04 12.25 -24.91
C PRO A 86 17.48 12.62 -23.49
N GLY A 87 17.46 11.69 -22.54
CA GLY A 87 17.75 11.93 -21.13
C GLY A 87 16.69 12.81 -20.44
N THR A 88 15.50 12.88 -21.01
CA THR A 88 14.41 13.71 -20.48
C THR A 88 13.66 12.95 -19.37
N PRO A 89 13.52 13.54 -18.17
CA PRO A 89 12.81 12.88 -17.07
C PRO A 89 11.34 12.59 -17.38
N LEU A 90 10.88 11.39 -17.04
CA LEU A 90 9.47 10.98 -17.12
C LEU A 90 8.73 11.47 -15.87
N LYS A 91 7.80 12.40 -16.06
CA LYS A 91 7.04 13.00 -14.93
C LYS A 91 6.10 12.00 -14.23
N LYS A 92 5.49 11.08 -14.98
CA LYS A 92 4.51 10.11 -14.48
C LYS A 92 4.29 8.99 -15.49
N VAL A 93 4.28 7.76 -15.02
CA VAL A 93 3.81 6.61 -15.81
C VAL A 93 2.29 6.68 -15.93
N LYS A 94 1.77 6.67 -17.15
CA LYS A 94 0.33 6.68 -17.47
C LYS A 94 -0.16 5.38 -18.05
N GLY A 95 0.74 4.56 -18.61
CA GLY A 95 0.42 3.28 -19.23
C GLY A 95 1.68 2.61 -19.76
N VAL A 96 1.49 1.43 -20.31
CA VAL A 96 2.51 0.64 -21.00
C VAL A 96 2.11 0.57 -22.47
N VAL A 97 3.05 0.82 -23.38
CA VAL A 97 2.87 0.69 -24.83
C VAL A 97 3.67 -0.51 -25.30
N ILE A 98 3.03 -1.40 -26.05
CA ILE A 98 3.67 -2.58 -26.63
C ILE A 98 3.70 -2.41 -28.13
N HIS A 99 4.90 -2.49 -28.71
CA HIS A 99 5.13 -2.43 -30.15
C HIS A 99 5.71 -3.74 -30.66
N TYR A 100 5.36 -4.07 -31.90
CA TYR A 100 6.06 -5.07 -32.68
C TYR A 100 7.20 -4.40 -33.45
N THR A 101 8.44 -4.93 -33.33
CA THR A 101 9.60 -4.32 -33.96
C THR A 101 9.63 -4.37 -35.48
N GLY A 102 8.84 -5.25 -36.08
CA GLY A 102 8.81 -5.44 -37.54
C GLY A 102 10.05 -6.07 -38.15
N ASN A 103 11.02 -6.52 -37.36
CA ASN A 103 12.30 -7.09 -37.79
C ASN A 103 12.36 -8.59 -37.45
N PRO A 104 11.68 -9.47 -38.22
CA PRO A 104 11.64 -10.89 -37.89
C PRO A 104 13.04 -11.51 -37.91
N GLY A 105 13.34 -12.34 -36.90
CA GLY A 105 14.62 -13.02 -36.76
C GLY A 105 15.72 -12.23 -36.07
N THR A 106 15.46 -11.00 -35.63
CA THR A 106 16.45 -10.21 -34.86
C THR A 106 16.35 -10.46 -33.39
N THR A 107 17.49 -10.43 -32.68
CA THR A 107 17.60 -10.52 -31.25
C THR A 107 17.31 -9.17 -30.56
N ALA A 108 17.05 -9.19 -29.24
CA ALA A 108 16.88 -7.96 -28.48
C ALA A 108 18.15 -7.06 -28.57
N THR A 109 19.32 -7.64 -28.50
CA THR A 109 20.60 -6.91 -28.61
C THR A 109 20.80 -6.27 -29.99
N GLN A 110 20.38 -6.94 -31.08
CA GLN A 110 20.44 -6.36 -32.43
C GLN A 110 19.50 -5.16 -32.57
N ASN A 111 18.29 -5.24 -32.03
CA ASN A 111 17.35 -4.10 -32.02
C ASN A 111 17.89 -2.96 -31.10
N ARG A 112 18.51 -3.27 -29.99
CA ARG A 112 19.18 -2.26 -29.15
C ARG A 112 20.28 -1.57 -29.93
N SER A 113 21.09 -2.31 -30.70
CA SER A 113 22.16 -1.75 -31.53
C SER A 113 21.62 -0.84 -32.64
N TYR A 114 20.46 -1.18 -33.21
CA TYR A 114 19.77 -0.30 -34.15
C TYR A 114 19.43 1.05 -33.48
N PHE A 115 18.85 1.06 -32.28
CA PHE A 115 18.55 2.30 -31.57
C PHE A 115 19.82 3.12 -31.22
N GLU A 116 20.93 2.47 -30.89
CA GLU A 116 22.22 3.15 -30.69
C GLU A 116 22.71 3.82 -31.98
N GLY A 117 22.58 3.13 -33.11
CA GLY A 117 23.00 3.64 -34.42
C GLY A 117 22.21 4.86 -34.90
N LEU A 118 21.01 5.12 -34.36
CA LEU A 118 20.23 6.31 -34.68
C LEU A 118 20.92 7.61 -34.25
N ALA A 119 21.81 7.57 -33.27
CA ALA A 119 22.62 8.71 -32.87
C ALA A 119 23.49 9.22 -34.03
N GLU A 120 23.98 8.31 -34.87
CA GLU A 120 24.83 8.60 -36.04
C GLU A 120 24.02 8.82 -37.31
N SER A 121 23.09 7.89 -37.62
CA SER A 121 22.29 7.94 -38.85
C SER A 121 21.33 9.09 -38.90
N LYS A 122 20.75 9.47 -37.76
CA LYS A 122 19.76 10.58 -37.60
C LYS A 122 18.50 10.41 -38.47
N GLU A 123 18.22 9.20 -38.89
CA GLU A 123 17.11 8.92 -39.83
C GLU A 123 15.73 9.12 -39.18
N THR A 124 15.62 8.73 -37.92
CA THR A 124 14.35 8.81 -37.19
C THR A 124 14.61 8.88 -35.69
N LYS A 125 13.59 9.25 -34.92
CA LYS A 125 13.61 9.17 -33.45
C LYS A 125 12.82 7.94 -33.05
N ALA A 126 13.49 6.95 -32.46
CA ALA A 126 12.88 5.73 -31.97
C ALA A 126 13.68 5.12 -30.82
N SER A 127 12.99 4.59 -29.83
CA SER A 127 13.55 3.75 -28.76
C SER A 127 12.43 3.08 -27.95
N SER A 128 12.83 2.19 -27.08
CA SER A 128 11.94 1.60 -26.06
C SER A 128 12.68 1.46 -24.74
N HIS A 129 11.95 1.36 -23.63
CA HIS A 129 12.55 1.07 -22.34
C HIS A 129 13.11 -0.35 -22.32
N TYR A 130 12.35 -1.31 -22.85
CA TYR A 130 12.72 -2.72 -22.92
C TYR A 130 12.52 -3.27 -24.32
N ILE A 131 13.37 -4.20 -24.69
CA ILE A 131 13.22 -5.04 -25.87
C ILE A 131 13.17 -6.48 -25.40
N ILE A 132 12.16 -7.21 -25.85
CA ILE A 132 12.02 -8.65 -25.61
C ILE A 132 12.32 -9.37 -26.92
N GLY A 133 13.33 -10.23 -26.91
CA GLY A 133 13.73 -11.04 -28.05
C GLY A 133 12.93 -12.33 -28.18
N LEU A 134 13.10 -13.01 -29.29
CA LEU A 134 12.37 -14.25 -29.62
C LEU A 134 12.68 -15.43 -28.70
N SER A 135 13.86 -15.43 -28.06
CA SER A 135 14.28 -16.45 -27.08
C SER A 135 13.84 -16.11 -25.65
N GLY A 136 13.10 -15.00 -25.48
CA GLY A 136 12.66 -14.52 -24.16
C GLY A 136 13.71 -13.67 -23.42
N GLU A 137 14.83 -13.35 -24.05
CA GLU A 137 15.81 -12.40 -23.51
C GLU A 137 15.21 -10.99 -23.42
N ILE A 138 15.50 -10.28 -22.33
CA ILE A 138 15.02 -8.91 -22.09
C ILE A 138 16.22 -7.98 -21.94
N VAL A 139 16.26 -6.94 -22.77
CA VAL A 139 17.28 -5.88 -22.70
C VAL A 139 16.63 -4.56 -22.31
N GLN A 140 17.12 -3.93 -21.26
CA GLN A 140 16.72 -2.58 -20.87
C GLN A 140 17.59 -1.57 -21.60
N CYS A 141 16.97 -0.71 -22.42
CA CYS A 141 17.65 0.27 -23.26
C CYS A 141 17.55 1.69 -22.72
N VAL A 142 16.46 2.03 -22.01
CA VAL A 142 16.25 3.35 -21.41
C VAL A 142 15.83 3.18 -19.95
N PRO A 143 16.33 4.02 -19.00
CA PRO A 143 15.86 4.01 -17.62
C PRO A 143 14.36 4.30 -17.51
N LEU A 144 13.70 3.72 -16.50
CA LEU A 144 12.24 3.88 -16.33
C LEU A 144 11.81 5.29 -15.90
N ASP A 145 12.72 6.09 -15.41
CA ASP A 145 12.53 7.50 -15.05
C ASP A 145 12.82 8.48 -16.18
N GLU A 146 13.20 7.97 -17.37
CA GLU A 146 13.39 8.76 -18.59
C GLU A 146 12.30 8.48 -19.62
N ILE A 147 12.18 9.38 -20.61
CA ILE A 147 11.26 9.23 -21.75
C ILE A 147 11.95 8.41 -22.85
N ALA A 148 11.26 7.41 -23.41
CA ALA A 148 11.61 6.74 -24.66
C ALA A 148 10.73 7.26 -25.80
N TYR A 149 11.24 7.18 -27.04
CA TYR A 149 10.48 7.50 -28.24
C TYR A 149 9.76 6.26 -28.77
N ALA A 150 8.46 6.17 -28.47
CA ALA A 150 7.58 5.07 -28.87
C ALA A 150 6.50 5.55 -29.84
#